data_614f222f5aaa95ddf6963906195f8386
#
_entry.id   614f222f5aaa95ddf6963906195f8386
#
_cell.length_a   1.000
_cell.length_b   1.000
_cell.length_c   1.000
_cell.angle_alpha   90.00
_cell.angle_beta   90.00
_cell.angle_gamma   90.00
#
_symmetry.space_group_name_H-M   'P 1'
#
loop_
_entity.id
_entity.type
_entity.pdbx_description
1 polymer ?
#
loop_
_entity_poly.entity_id
_entity_poly.type
_entity_poly.pdbx_seq_one_letter_code
_entity_poly.pdbx_strand_id
1 'polypeptide(L)'
;MLKSIRDITGQTINREQLEEWYSERDHLKKKKRATIEEKKRIRKLQDNIYNMMYIPQYITVAMESVSDYRKIYENGFVFNGRWFKRLSCSASQARVSVVVFCDCGSEWDFENKIEKEDSVRIQLKTRLDNGRDLGHKLAPSKYNAYFGLYSSASKKVTEPRFCIVPDYESTIPVTLDWSIETDWDKDDIMEERTLDTTFNRFDGSRLISPQMAEQWGRDLEEDYTPCQFVIRYAFTKGLVNEFDFVEWCRDELEGIKPEEEKYLIKDIYRNMVDLREIDVILTEGMAKLWDSWVSQEDFINKAHENGIEWRITKYTPKHDKEMSTMNYQYLQTLDLKDENIEDICQETINYIKGVSYKDIYYTMLFLMGDKLNEDNIEAFLKSSDDYWLKSLVLNHNLLNDKYTKEKIRSYITKKIEMACLGRIMVNGNYQFLIPDSYGLMQWVTRQEVTGLLNDGEFYSKFWEDRNEEIISNQRSPLTWVAETYIVRNKYKSTNEEEQSVIDKIHKYYRYNYSGIQTNIWDDATMRFARSDFDGDIIFTTNNKNVIDCSYKNEKVTAYDVPKPKKKANLTEDDLFISDTFSFRQQIGPLTNLSTAMYALLPLFDKDSKEYKLLVERIKQTCVNQSKQIDSVESR
;
A
#
# COMPACT_ATOMS: atom_id res chain seq x y z
N MET A 1 -6.30 -0.39 17.65
CA MET A 1 -5.97 0.58 18.72
C MET A 1 -7.22 1.23 19.34
N LEU A 2 -8.03 2.02 18.63
CA LEU A 2 -9.20 2.71 19.22
C LEU A 2 -10.25 1.76 19.83
N LYS A 3 -10.49 0.60 19.22
CA LYS A 3 -11.36 -0.44 19.79
C LYS A 3 -10.83 -0.91 21.16
N SER A 4 -9.53 -1.21 21.23
CA SER A 4 -8.91 -1.67 22.49
C SER A 4 -9.01 -0.62 23.60
N ILE A 5 -8.88 0.68 23.28
CA ILE A 5 -9.10 1.75 24.28
C ILE A 5 -10.55 1.73 24.80
N ARG A 6 -11.54 1.58 23.91
CA ARG A 6 -12.94 1.49 24.33
C ARG A 6 -13.20 0.28 25.21
N ASP A 7 -12.64 -0.87 24.85
CA ASP A 7 -12.78 -2.10 25.66
C ASP A 7 -12.17 -1.92 27.07
N ILE A 8 -11.00 -1.26 27.16
CA ILE A 8 -10.33 -0.96 28.43
C ILE A 8 -11.15 0.03 29.28
N THR A 9 -11.72 1.05 28.64
CA THR A 9 -12.44 2.14 29.34
C THR A 9 -13.91 1.87 29.55
N GLY A 10 -14.43 0.75 29.04
CA GLY A 10 -15.85 0.43 29.07
C GLY A 10 -16.72 1.33 28.18
N GLN A 11 -16.13 2.10 27.27
CA GLN A 11 -16.87 2.95 26.35
C GLN A 11 -17.54 2.13 25.26
N THR A 12 -18.86 2.07 25.27
CA THR A 12 -19.66 1.37 24.26
C THR A 12 -20.11 2.31 23.16
N ILE A 13 -20.18 1.79 21.93
CA ILE A 13 -20.83 2.46 20.80
C ILE A 13 -22.15 1.77 20.53
N ASN A 14 -23.24 2.53 20.66
CA ASN A 14 -24.53 2.07 20.18
C ASN A 14 -24.61 2.32 18.66
N ARG A 15 -24.39 1.28 17.86
CA ARG A 15 -24.36 1.36 16.39
C ARG A 15 -25.72 1.75 15.82
N GLU A 16 -26.81 1.16 16.31
CA GLU A 16 -28.19 1.47 15.86
C GLU A 16 -28.48 2.96 16.06
N GLN A 17 -28.14 3.48 17.22
CA GLN A 17 -28.34 4.90 17.54
C GLN A 17 -27.44 5.81 16.68
N LEU A 18 -26.23 5.39 16.37
CA LEU A 18 -25.35 6.13 15.46
C LEU A 18 -25.91 6.16 14.05
N GLU A 19 -26.36 5.04 13.53
CA GLU A 19 -26.96 4.94 12.19
C GLU A 19 -28.23 5.80 12.11
N GLU A 20 -29.07 5.77 13.15
CA GLU A 20 -30.22 6.65 13.25
C GLU A 20 -29.82 8.14 13.21
N TRP A 21 -28.81 8.54 14.01
CA TRP A 21 -28.34 9.92 14.03
C TRP A 21 -27.66 10.33 12.71
N TYR A 22 -26.90 9.47 12.07
CA TYR A 22 -26.35 9.71 10.75
C TYR A 22 -27.47 9.88 9.72
N SER A 23 -28.43 8.99 9.69
CA SER A 23 -29.57 9.02 8.77
C SER A 23 -30.40 10.30 8.96
N GLU A 24 -30.75 10.64 10.19
CA GLU A 24 -31.50 11.88 10.50
C GLU A 24 -30.71 13.13 10.11
N ARG A 25 -29.43 13.20 10.51
CA ARG A 25 -28.55 14.31 10.16
C ARG A 25 -28.47 14.52 8.65
N ASP A 26 -28.25 13.45 7.92
CA ASP A 26 -28.06 13.50 6.48
C ASP A 26 -29.37 13.80 5.75
N HIS A 27 -30.50 13.29 6.25
CA HIS A 27 -31.82 13.69 5.79
C HIS A 27 -32.06 15.20 5.97
N LEU A 28 -31.75 15.76 7.15
CA LEU A 28 -31.90 17.19 7.41
C LEU A 28 -30.94 18.05 6.58
N LYS A 29 -29.70 17.61 6.35
CA LYS A 29 -28.73 18.27 5.48
C LYS A 29 -29.15 18.31 4.01
N LYS A 30 -29.93 17.33 3.57
CA LYS A 30 -30.45 17.25 2.19
C LYS A 30 -31.53 18.28 1.86
N LYS A 31 -32.14 18.93 2.86
CA LYS A 31 -33.17 19.94 2.64
C LYS A 31 -32.59 21.23 2.05
N LYS A 32 -33.08 21.66 0.90
CA LYS A 32 -32.61 22.88 0.17
C LYS A 32 -32.71 24.19 0.98
N ARG A 33 -33.62 24.25 1.98
CA ARG A 33 -33.77 25.39 2.90
C ARG A 33 -34.08 24.86 4.30
N ALA A 34 -33.05 24.44 5.02
CA ALA A 34 -33.20 24.05 6.40
C ALA A 34 -33.57 25.25 7.26
N THR A 35 -34.62 25.12 8.07
CA THR A 35 -35.05 26.13 9.05
C THR A 35 -33.97 26.34 10.11
N ILE A 36 -34.11 27.38 10.92
CA ILE A 36 -33.21 27.65 12.06
C ILE A 36 -33.21 26.47 13.05
N GLU A 37 -34.39 25.87 13.29
CA GLU A 37 -34.54 24.72 14.17
C GLU A 37 -33.86 23.45 13.60
N GLU A 38 -34.01 23.19 12.31
CA GLU A 38 -33.34 22.09 11.62
C GLU A 38 -31.82 22.24 11.64
N LYS A 39 -31.30 23.44 11.45
CA LYS A 39 -29.85 23.73 11.57
C LYS A 39 -29.36 23.49 13.01
N LYS A 40 -30.15 23.84 14.04
CA LYS A 40 -29.83 23.53 15.44
C LYS A 40 -29.87 22.02 15.67
N ARG A 41 -30.84 21.31 15.09
CA ARG A 41 -30.94 19.84 15.20
C ARG A 41 -29.74 19.16 14.55
N ILE A 42 -29.31 19.59 13.35
CA ILE A 42 -28.11 19.07 12.68
C ILE A 42 -26.88 19.23 13.58
N ARG A 43 -26.69 20.41 14.20
CA ARG A 43 -25.56 20.62 15.12
C ARG A 43 -25.63 19.67 16.31
N LYS A 44 -26.80 19.56 16.94
CA LYS A 44 -27.00 18.64 18.07
C LYS A 44 -26.72 17.19 17.70
N LEU A 45 -27.15 16.74 16.52
CA LEU A 45 -26.83 15.39 16.01
C LEU A 45 -25.33 15.23 15.77
N GLN A 46 -24.66 16.23 15.20
CA GLN A 46 -23.21 16.22 15.03
C GLN A 46 -22.48 16.12 16.36
N ASP A 47 -22.92 16.90 17.36
CA ASP A 47 -22.35 16.87 18.71
C ASP A 47 -22.58 15.50 19.38
N ASN A 48 -23.77 14.93 19.25
CA ASN A 48 -24.07 13.60 19.77
C ASN A 48 -23.22 12.51 19.13
N ILE A 49 -23.09 12.51 17.80
CA ILE A 49 -22.24 11.60 17.05
C ILE A 49 -20.77 11.77 17.48
N TYR A 50 -20.30 13.00 17.56
CA TYR A 50 -18.95 13.30 18.01
C TYR A 50 -18.70 12.76 19.42
N ASN A 51 -19.57 13.07 20.38
CA ASN A 51 -19.41 12.64 21.76
C ASN A 51 -19.44 11.11 21.92
N MET A 52 -20.26 10.40 21.13
CA MET A 52 -20.28 8.93 21.13
C MET A 52 -19.00 8.34 20.51
N MET A 53 -18.45 8.98 19.49
CA MET A 53 -17.26 8.51 18.78
C MET A 53 -15.97 8.97 19.43
N TYR A 54 -15.97 10.07 20.15
CA TYR A 54 -14.81 10.69 20.75
C TYR A 54 -14.16 9.80 21.81
N ILE A 55 -12.85 9.66 21.72
CA ILE A 55 -12.03 8.91 22.68
C ILE A 55 -11.10 9.92 23.36
N PRO A 56 -11.44 10.38 24.57
CA PRO A 56 -10.64 11.38 25.28
C PRO A 56 -9.27 10.88 25.75
N GLN A 57 -9.05 9.56 25.74
CA GLN A 57 -7.81 8.93 26.17
C GLN A 57 -6.73 8.84 25.08
N TYR A 58 -7.03 9.28 23.85
CA TYR A 58 -6.15 9.15 22.71
C TYR A 58 -6.00 10.50 22.01
N ILE A 59 -4.76 10.95 21.84
CA ILE A 59 -4.45 12.23 21.20
C ILE A 59 -3.23 12.10 20.29
N THR A 60 -3.26 12.77 19.16
CA THR A 60 -2.12 12.92 18.27
C THR A 60 -1.59 14.36 18.35
N VAL A 61 -0.28 14.51 18.47
CA VAL A 61 0.36 15.83 18.61
C VAL A 61 1.40 15.98 17.51
N ALA A 62 1.32 17.09 16.77
CA ALA A 62 2.35 17.49 15.81
C ALA A 62 3.48 18.24 16.55
N MET A 63 4.71 17.83 16.29
CA MET A 63 5.90 18.38 16.93
C MET A 63 6.53 19.48 16.07
N GLU A 64 6.79 20.62 16.65
CA GLU A 64 7.48 21.71 15.97
C GLU A 64 9.01 21.56 16.02
N SER A 65 9.54 21.01 17.11
CA SER A 65 10.97 20.76 17.29
C SER A 65 11.26 19.49 18.07
N VAL A 66 12.48 18.95 17.90
CA VAL A 66 12.96 17.81 18.68
C VAL A 66 13.12 18.19 20.18
N SER A 67 13.48 19.45 20.48
CA SER A 67 13.63 19.90 21.86
C SER A 67 12.30 19.96 22.61
N ASP A 68 11.22 20.39 21.94
CA ASP A 68 9.88 20.41 22.54
C ASP A 68 9.35 19.00 22.70
N TYR A 69 9.62 18.12 21.71
CA TYR A 69 9.28 16.71 21.86
C TYR A 69 10.00 16.06 23.04
N ARG A 70 11.30 16.35 23.27
CA ARG A 70 12.06 15.82 24.43
C ARG A 70 11.37 16.13 25.76
N LYS A 71 10.91 17.36 25.94
CA LYS A 71 10.23 17.81 27.16
C LYS A 71 8.97 17.00 27.47
N ILE A 72 8.12 16.80 26.45
CA ILE A 72 6.85 16.07 26.63
C ILE A 72 7.05 14.56 26.56
N TYR A 73 8.14 14.08 25.96
CA TYR A 73 8.50 12.67 25.95
C TYR A 73 8.81 12.17 27.37
N GLU A 74 9.68 12.90 28.07
CA GLU A 74 10.15 12.54 29.41
C GLU A 74 9.05 12.67 30.48
N ASN A 75 8.31 13.76 30.45
CA ASN A 75 7.37 14.08 31.51
C ASN A 75 5.88 13.84 31.13
N GLY A 76 5.57 13.73 29.85
CA GLY A 76 4.21 13.84 29.39
C GLY A 76 3.71 15.29 29.43
N PHE A 77 2.40 15.46 29.29
CA PHE A 77 1.74 16.77 29.42
C PHE A 77 0.28 16.59 29.88
N VAL A 78 -0.28 17.65 30.45
CA VAL A 78 -1.70 17.66 30.85
C VAL A 78 -2.54 18.35 29.77
N PHE A 79 -3.64 17.72 29.43
CA PHE A 79 -4.65 18.28 28.54
C PHE A 79 -6.05 17.87 29.01
N ASN A 80 -6.93 18.84 29.18
CA ASN A 80 -8.29 18.63 29.71
C ASN A 80 -8.33 17.79 31.02
N GLY A 81 -7.44 18.07 31.96
CA GLY A 81 -7.36 17.40 33.26
C GLY A 81 -6.82 15.96 33.23
N ARG A 82 -6.31 15.51 32.08
CA ARG A 82 -5.71 14.19 31.88
C ARG A 82 -4.22 14.31 31.60
N TRP A 83 -3.46 13.41 32.12
CA TRP A 83 -2.03 13.30 31.87
C TRP A 83 -1.77 12.34 30.72
N PHE A 84 -1.06 12.80 29.71
CA PHE A 84 -0.72 12.03 28.51
C PHE A 84 0.77 11.76 28.43
N LYS A 85 1.13 10.52 28.12
CA LYS A 85 2.48 10.10 27.75
C LYS A 85 2.50 9.45 26.36
N ARG A 86 3.70 9.41 25.77
CA ARG A 86 3.92 8.76 24.49
C ARG A 86 3.39 7.32 24.49
N LEU A 87 2.66 6.97 23.45
CA LEU A 87 2.24 5.60 23.19
C LEU A 87 3.03 5.02 22.00
N SER A 88 3.00 5.67 20.85
CA SER A 88 3.63 5.18 19.62
C SER A 88 3.92 6.31 18.64
N CYS A 89 4.86 6.02 17.71
CA CYS A 89 5.13 6.85 16.55
C CYS A 89 5.48 5.92 15.38
N SER A 90 4.53 5.72 14.47
CA SER A 90 4.79 4.90 13.28
C SER A 90 5.70 5.66 12.29
N ALA A 91 6.32 4.93 11.37
CA ALA A 91 7.17 5.52 10.33
C ALA A 91 6.47 6.68 9.57
N SER A 92 5.20 6.48 9.19
CA SER A 92 4.41 7.52 8.49
C SER A 92 4.12 8.73 9.37
N GLN A 93 3.88 8.53 10.68
CA GLN A 93 3.66 9.61 11.63
C GLN A 93 4.95 10.39 11.90
N ALA A 94 6.08 9.70 12.07
CA ALA A 94 7.38 10.31 12.26
C ALA A 94 7.78 11.22 11.08
N ARG A 95 7.53 10.81 9.85
CA ARG A 95 7.80 11.61 8.64
C ARG A 95 7.14 12.99 8.67
N VAL A 96 5.96 13.10 9.27
CA VAL A 96 5.23 14.37 9.44
C VAL A 96 5.33 14.92 10.86
N SER A 97 6.27 14.40 11.66
CA SER A 97 6.52 14.81 13.05
C SER A 97 5.29 14.71 13.95
N VAL A 98 4.45 13.69 13.75
CA VAL A 98 3.26 13.44 14.58
C VAL A 98 3.50 12.24 15.49
N VAL A 99 3.15 12.38 16.75
CA VAL A 99 3.29 11.33 17.76
C VAL A 99 1.95 11.07 18.43
N VAL A 100 1.70 9.81 18.76
CA VAL A 100 0.51 9.37 19.48
C VAL A 100 0.77 9.32 20.97
N PHE A 101 -0.13 9.95 21.72
CA PHE A 101 -0.13 9.95 23.18
C PHE A 101 -1.40 9.31 23.72
N CYS A 102 -1.27 8.69 24.88
CA CYS A 102 -2.37 8.02 25.56
C CYS A 102 -2.44 8.46 27.02
N ASP A 103 -3.65 8.47 27.56
CA ASP A 103 -3.97 8.82 28.93
C ASP A 103 -3.29 7.86 29.92
N CYS A 104 -2.54 8.39 30.85
CA CYS A 104 -1.86 7.69 31.93
C CYS A 104 -2.28 8.15 33.32
N GLY A 105 -3.32 8.98 33.42
CA GLY A 105 -3.88 9.40 34.70
C GLY A 105 -4.44 10.80 34.71
N SER A 106 -4.60 11.36 35.90
CA SER A 106 -5.08 12.72 36.14
C SER A 106 -3.96 13.75 36.20
N GLU A 107 -4.32 15.01 36.25
CA GLU A 107 -3.38 16.11 36.50
C GLU A 107 -2.60 15.93 37.81
N TRP A 108 -3.26 15.38 38.85
CA TRP A 108 -2.60 15.05 40.11
C TRP A 108 -1.52 13.97 39.96
N ASP A 109 -1.77 12.95 39.13
CA ASP A 109 -0.77 11.90 38.84
C ASP A 109 0.44 12.50 38.11
N PHE A 110 0.23 13.49 37.23
CA PHE A 110 1.29 14.23 36.57
C PHE A 110 2.15 15.02 37.54
N GLU A 111 1.55 15.75 38.49
CA GLU A 111 2.27 16.53 39.51
C GLU A 111 3.14 15.63 40.39
N ASN A 112 2.66 14.44 40.72
CA ASN A 112 3.38 13.45 41.52
C ASN A 112 4.27 12.52 40.68
N LYS A 113 4.21 12.60 39.35
CA LYS A 113 4.95 11.73 38.39
C LYS A 113 4.69 10.23 38.60
N ILE A 114 3.49 9.88 38.98
CA ILE A 114 3.08 8.49 39.25
C ILE A 114 2.18 8.00 38.13
N GLU A 115 2.70 7.15 37.25
CA GLU A 115 1.85 6.40 36.31
C GLU A 115 1.49 5.05 36.94
N LYS A 116 0.19 4.80 37.09
CA LYS A 116 -0.32 3.56 37.67
C LYS A 116 -0.21 2.42 36.66
N GLU A 117 0.04 1.21 37.16
CA GLU A 117 0.12 -0.01 36.33
C GLU A 117 -1.19 -0.29 35.56
N ASP A 118 -2.32 0.13 36.09
CA ASP A 118 -3.65 0.02 35.49
C ASP A 118 -4.05 1.22 34.60
N SER A 119 -3.12 2.13 34.31
CA SER A 119 -3.37 3.24 33.38
C SER A 119 -3.81 2.74 32.00
N VAL A 120 -4.65 3.51 31.32
CA VAL A 120 -5.13 3.15 29.97
C VAL A 120 -3.94 2.93 29.01
N ARG A 121 -2.89 3.72 29.14
CA ARG A 121 -1.68 3.60 28.31
C ARG A 121 -0.96 2.27 28.53
N ILE A 122 -0.74 1.87 29.80
CA ILE A 122 -0.02 0.63 30.12
C ILE A 122 -0.88 -0.57 29.73
N GLN A 123 -2.15 -0.60 30.09
CA GLN A 123 -3.06 -1.67 29.66
C GLN A 123 -3.12 -1.82 28.15
N LEU A 124 -3.21 -0.70 27.42
CA LEU A 124 -3.23 -0.72 25.96
C LEU A 124 -1.92 -1.25 25.38
N LYS A 125 -0.77 -0.82 25.89
CA LYS A 125 0.55 -1.27 25.45
C LYS A 125 0.71 -2.78 25.70
N THR A 126 0.40 -3.26 26.88
CA THR A 126 0.46 -4.68 27.25
C THR A 126 -0.42 -5.53 26.34
N ARG A 127 -1.67 -5.09 26.11
CA ARG A 127 -2.60 -5.77 25.20
C ARG A 127 -2.08 -5.85 23.76
N LEU A 128 -1.54 -4.75 23.24
CA LEU A 128 -1.07 -4.67 21.85
C LEU A 128 0.30 -5.34 21.66
N ASP A 129 1.12 -5.46 22.70
CA ASP A 129 2.35 -6.27 22.67
C ASP A 129 2.08 -7.79 22.55
N ASN A 130 0.84 -8.19 22.72
CA ASN A 130 0.35 -9.55 22.50
C ASN A 130 1.14 -10.63 23.24
N GLY A 131 1.56 -10.38 24.47
CA GLY A 131 2.35 -11.34 25.26
C GLY A 131 3.73 -11.62 24.70
N ARG A 132 4.26 -10.75 23.87
CA ARG A 132 5.61 -10.84 23.30
C ARG A 132 6.66 -10.95 24.42
N ASP A 133 7.67 -11.80 24.20
CA ASP A 133 8.83 -11.82 25.09
C ASP A 133 9.55 -10.46 25.08
N LEU A 134 9.46 -9.76 26.22
CA LEU A 134 10.09 -8.44 26.40
C LEU A 134 11.61 -8.49 26.45
N GLY A 135 12.18 -9.68 26.72
CA GLY A 135 13.64 -9.95 26.69
C GLY A 135 14.17 -10.11 25.26
N HIS A 136 13.28 -10.33 24.27
CA HIS A 136 13.67 -10.47 22.87
C HIS A 136 14.24 -9.16 22.32
N LYS A 137 15.49 -9.19 21.87
CA LYS A 137 16.21 -8.04 21.33
C LYS A 137 15.71 -7.70 19.93
N LEU A 138 15.40 -6.43 19.71
CA LEU A 138 14.92 -5.94 18.41
C LEU A 138 15.39 -4.50 18.11
N ALA A 139 15.24 -4.07 16.86
CA ALA A 139 15.50 -2.70 16.49
C ALA A 139 14.32 -1.79 16.91
N PRO A 140 14.57 -0.66 17.60
CA PRO A 140 13.51 0.25 18.06
C PRO A 140 12.61 0.78 16.94
N SER A 141 13.19 1.08 15.77
CA SER A 141 12.47 1.51 14.58
C SER A 141 11.48 0.45 14.06
N LYS A 142 11.90 -0.81 14.04
CA LYS A 142 11.04 -1.93 13.66
C LYS A 142 9.88 -2.11 14.64
N TYR A 143 10.15 -2.01 15.94
CA TYR A 143 9.08 -2.04 16.94
C TYR A 143 8.06 -0.93 16.73
N ASN A 144 8.51 0.32 16.52
CA ASN A 144 7.65 1.46 16.25
C ASN A 144 6.80 1.24 14.98
N ALA A 145 7.41 0.76 13.89
CA ALA A 145 6.72 0.46 12.65
C ALA A 145 5.63 -0.61 12.86
N TYR A 146 5.96 -1.70 13.53
CA TYR A 146 5.04 -2.82 13.75
C TYR A 146 3.93 -2.48 14.74
N PHE A 147 4.24 -1.77 15.83
CA PHE A 147 3.22 -1.26 16.74
C PHE A 147 2.27 -0.27 16.05
N GLY A 148 2.79 0.51 15.11
CA GLY A 148 1.99 1.43 14.29
C GLY A 148 0.91 0.76 13.43
N LEU A 149 1.04 -0.54 13.12
CA LEU A 149 0.05 -1.31 12.33
C LEU A 149 -1.35 -1.30 12.98
N TYR A 150 -1.40 -1.24 14.31
CA TYR A 150 -2.68 -1.16 15.05
C TYR A 150 -3.44 0.17 14.82
N SER A 151 -2.81 1.17 14.23
CA SER A 151 -3.43 2.46 13.88
C SER A 151 -4.14 2.45 12.52
N SER A 152 -3.98 1.39 11.73
CA SER A 152 -4.59 1.27 10.40
C SER A 152 -6.12 1.18 10.51
N ALA A 153 -6.82 1.96 9.67
CA ALA A 153 -8.26 1.79 9.47
C ALA A 153 -8.51 0.42 8.81
N SER A 154 -9.43 -0.37 9.38
CA SER A 154 -9.60 -1.74 8.93
C SER A 154 -10.97 -2.30 9.32
N LYS A 155 -11.51 -3.24 8.51
CA LYS A 155 -12.70 -4.01 8.80
C LYS A 155 -12.32 -5.36 9.42
N LYS A 156 -13.15 -5.87 10.35
CA LYS A 156 -12.97 -7.21 10.93
C LYS A 156 -13.44 -8.25 9.93
N VAL A 157 -12.74 -9.39 9.91
CA VAL A 157 -13.11 -10.57 9.11
C VAL A 157 -13.05 -11.84 9.98
N THR A 158 -13.59 -12.92 9.46
CA THR A 158 -13.51 -14.26 10.05
C THR A 158 -12.05 -14.68 10.19
N GLU A 159 -11.69 -15.24 11.33
CA GLU A 159 -10.37 -15.79 11.60
C GLU A 159 -10.10 -17.02 10.74
N PRO A 160 -9.01 -17.06 9.95
CA PRO A 160 -8.65 -18.22 9.15
C PRO A 160 -7.79 -19.19 9.96
N ARG A 161 -7.78 -20.45 9.57
CA ARG A 161 -6.73 -21.39 9.95
C ARG A 161 -5.52 -21.08 9.10
N PHE A 162 -4.38 -20.82 9.68
CA PHE A 162 -3.21 -20.40 8.94
C PHE A 162 -1.95 -21.14 9.37
N CYS A 163 -0.95 -21.17 8.50
CA CYS A 163 0.41 -21.58 8.83
C CYS A 163 1.40 -20.50 8.36
N ILE A 164 2.59 -20.52 8.95
CA ILE A 164 3.67 -19.61 8.60
C ILE A 164 4.82 -20.45 8.02
N VAL A 165 5.27 -20.12 6.80
CA VAL A 165 6.34 -20.82 6.11
C VAL A 165 7.59 -19.95 5.99
N PRO A 166 8.80 -20.54 5.84
CA PRO A 166 10.02 -19.77 5.61
C PRO A 166 9.95 -18.93 4.36
N ASP A 167 10.63 -17.79 4.35
CA ASP A 167 10.87 -17.00 3.15
C ASP A 167 11.75 -17.74 2.14
N TYR A 168 11.69 -17.32 0.87
CA TYR A 168 12.54 -17.84 -0.19
C TYR A 168 13.41 -16.72 -0.75
N GLU A 169 14.70 -16.95 -0.75
CA GLU A 169 15.69 -16.05 -1.32
C GLU A 169 16.37 -16.68 -2.51
N SER A 170 16.55 -15.90 -3.57
CA SER A 170 17.40 -16.28 -4.70
C SER A 170 18.41 -15.20 -5.00
N THR A 171 19.60 -15.60 -5.46
CA THR A 171 20.69 -14.69 -5.81
C THR A 171 20.90 -14.73 -7.31
N ILE A 172 20.89 -13.56 -7.93
CA ILE A 172 21.15 -13.39 -9.36
C ILE A 172 22.20 -12.29 -9.58
N PRO A 173 23.02 -12.37 -10.65
CA PRO A 173 23.90 -11.29 -11.04
C PRO A 173 23.09 -10.13 -11.61
N VAL A 174 23.23 -8.93 -11.05
CA VAL A 174 22.56 -7.70 -11.53
C VAL A 174 23.59 -6.64 -11.80
N THR A 175 23.49 -5.98 -12.98
CA THR A 175 24.31 -4.83 -13.32
C THR A 175 23.63 -3.55 -12.87
N LEU A 176 24.26 -2.79 -12.00
CA LEU A 176 23.72 -1.67 -11.25
C LEU A 176 24.63 -0.44 -11.39
N ASP A 177 24.04 0.74 -11.30
CA ASP A 177 24.75 1.99 -10.99
C ASP A 177 24.93 2.08 -9.47
N TRP A 178 26.10 1.75 -9.00
CA TRP A 178 26.43 1.64 -7.59
C TRP A 178 26.93 2.97 -7.03
N SER A 179 26.33 3.42 -5.94
CA SER A 179 26.77 4.62 -5.23
C SER A 179 27.93 4.27 -4.30
N ILE A 180 29.07 4.91 -4.52
CA ILE A 180 30.25 4.84 -3.66
C ILE A 180 30.26 6.08 -2.79
N GLU A 181 30.10 5.90 -1.48
CA GLU A 181 30.30 6.99 -0.53
C GLU A 181 31.77 7.42 -0.52
N THR A 182 32.02 8.69 -0.84
CA THR A 182 33.32 9.30 -0.71
C THR A 182 33.48 9.96 0.67
N ASP A 183 34.52 10.76 0.87
CA ASP A 183 34.65 11.56 2.09
C ASP A 183 33.42 12.45 2.27
N TRP A 184 32.99 12.67 3.51
CA TRP A 184 31.75 13.36 3.89
C TRP A 184 31.53 14.77 3.31
N ASP A 185 32.59 15.38 2.76
CA ASP A 185 32.59 16.68 2.10
C ASP A 185 32.60 16.59 0.55
N LYS A 186 32.48 15.39 0.00
CA LYS A 186 32.46 15.14 -1.44
C LYS A 186 31.17 14.47 -1.87
N ASP A 187 30.77 14.74 -3.11
CA ASP A 187 29.63 14.05 -3.72
C ASP A 187 29.95 12.55 -3.88
N ASP A 188 28.94 11.68 -3.64
CA ASP A 188 29.05 10.25 -3.95
C ASP A 188 29.31 10.05 -5.45
N ILE A 189 30.05 9.01 -5.79
CA ILE A 189 30.36 8.65 -7.19
C ILE A 189 29.46 7.47 -7.58
N MET A 190 28.91 7.54 -8.79
CA MET A 190 28.15 6.42 -9.37
C MET A 190 29.07 5.59 -10.26
N GLU A 191 29.14 4.29 -10.00
CA GLU A 191 29.95 3.34 -10.77
C GLU A 191 29.13 2.14 -11.21
N GLU A 192 29.24 1.76 -12.48
CA GLU A 192 28.58 0.54 -12.97
C GLU A 192 29.28 -0.70 -12.40
N ARG A 193 28.53 -1.56 -11.74
CA ARG A 193 28.98 -2.82 -11.14
C ARG A 193 28.01 -3.95 -11.41
N THR A 194 28.53 -5.13 -11.72
CA THR A 194 27.73 -6.37 -11.71
C THR A 194 27.99 -7.08 -10.39
N LEU A 195 26.93 -7.28 -9.60
CA LEU A 195 27.00 -7.86 -8.26
C LEU A 195 25.97 -8.98 -8.12
N ASP A 196 26.36 -10.04 -7.43
CA ASP A 196 25.43 -11.07 -6.99
C ASP A 196 24.48 -10.46 -5.94
N THR A 197 23.23 -10.27 -6.33
CA THR A 197 22.22 -9.62 -5.50
C THR A 197 21.17 -10.63 -5.06
N THR A 198 20.93 -10.68 -3.76
CA THR A 198 19.94 -11.58 -3.15
C THR A 198 18.60 -10.88 -3.01
N PHE A 199 17.53 -11.55 -3.46
CA PHE A 199 16.16 -11.09 -3.39
C PHE A 199 15.32 -12.05 -2.54
N ASN A 200 14.54 -11.50 -1.61
CA ASN A 200 13.41 -12.23 -1.03
C ASN A 200 12.26 -12.19 -2.05
N ARG A 201 11.99 -13.33 -2.69
CA ARG A 201 11.09 -13.39 -3.85
C ARG A 201 9.62 -13.27 -3.50
N PHE A 202 9.29 -13.38 -2.22
CA PHE A 202 7.91 -13.41 -1.77
C PHE A 202 7.67 -12.47 -0.57
N ASP A 203 8.51 -11.47 -0.34
CA ASP A 203 8.45 -10.61 0.85
C ASP A 203 7.11 -9.87 0.97
N GLY A 204 6.38 -10.20 2.02
CA GLY A 204 5.13 -9.51 2.37
C GLY A 204 3.86 -9.99 1.65
N SER A 205 3.92 -11.01 0.75
CA SER A 205 2.72 -11.55 0.11
C SER A 205 2.62 -13.07 0.19
N ARG A 206 1.37 -13.59 0.23
CA ARG A 206 1.08 -15.03 0.34
C ARG A 206 -0.31 -15.40 -0.18
N LEU A 207 -0.76 -16.61 0.18
CA LEU A 207 -1.90 -17.26 -0.44
C LEU A 207 -3.09 -17.37 0.52
N ILE A 208 -4.27 -17.18 -0.02
CA ILE A 208 -5.55 -17.45 0.63
C ILE A 208 -6.37 -18.42 -0.23
N SER A 209 -7.01 -19.39 0.41
CA SER A 209 -7.86 -20.35 -0.28
C SER A 209 -9.09 -19.65 -0.88
N PRO A 210 -9.66 -20.14 -2.00
CA PRO A 210 -10.86 -19.57 -2.61
C PRO A 210 -12.05 -19.52 -1.63
N GLN A 211 -12.21 -20.55 -0.79
CA GLN A 211 -13.29 -20.63 0.20
C GLN A 211 -13.19 -19.52 1.26
N MET A 212 -11.97 -19.23 1.72
CA MET A 212 -11.76 -18.16 2.70
C MET A 212 -11.84 -16.78 2.06
N ALA A 213 -11.39 -16.62 0.81
CA ALA A 213 -11.55 -15.38 0.06
C ALA A 213 -13.04 -15.03 -0.11
N GLU A 214 -13.87 -16.01 -0.46
CA GLU A 214 -15.33 -15.85 -0.53
C GLU A 214 -15.94 -15.50 0.85
N GLN A 215 -15.48 -16.16 1.92
CA GLN A 215 -15.93 -15.82 3.28
C GLN A 215 -15.58 -14.39 3.66
N TRP A 216 -14.35 -13.93 3.37
CA TRP A 216 -13.96 -12.55 3.62
C TRP A 216 -14.70 -11.54 2.74
N GLY A 217 -15.06 -11.90 1.51
CA GLY A 217 -15.95 -11.08 0.67
C GLY A 217 -17.30 -10.84 1.37
N ARG A 218 -17.90 -11.88 1.92
CA ARG A 218 -19.14 -11.78 2.72
C ARG A 218 -18.96 -10.93 3.99
N ASP A 219 -17.86 -11.12 4.72
CA ASP A 219 -17.55 -10.33 5.93
C ASP A 219 -17.35 -8.84 5.64
N LEU A 220 -16.87 -8.51 4.47
CA LEU A 220 -16.68 -7.15 4.00
C LEU A 220 -17.97 -6.52 3.44
N GLU A 221 -19.05 -7.31 3.36
CA GLU A 221 -20.37 -6.92 2.81
C GLU A 221 -20.30 -6.57 1.32
N GLU A 222 -19.42 -7.27 0.58
CA GLU A 222 -19.29 -7.11 -0.88
C GLU A 222 -20.20 -8.12 -1.62
N ASP A 223 -20.67 -7.73 -2.80
CA ASP A 223 -21.48 -8.57 -3.70
C ASP A 223 -20.63 -9.39 -4.70
N TYR A 224 -19.32 -9.42 -4.48
CA TYR A 224 -18.31 -10.16 -5.25
C TYR A 224 -17.23 -10.70 -4.31
N THR A 225 -16.39 -11.60 -4.81
CA THR A 225 -15.23 -12.11 -4.07
C THR A 225 -13.99 -11.31 -4.46
N PRO A 226 -13.43 -10.47 -3.56
CA PRO A 226 -12.13 -9.86 -3.78
C PRO A 226 -11.05 -10.95 -3.84
N CYS A 227 -10.05 -10.79 -4.68
CA CYS A 227 -8.99 -11.79 -4.86
C CYS A 227 -7.66 -11.45 -4.16
N GLN A 228 -7.48 -10.20 -3.71
CA GLN A 228 -6.34 -9.77 -2.89
C GLN A 228 -6.83 -9.00 -1.66
N PHE A 229 -6.17 -9.26 -0.51
CA PHE A 229 -6.51 -8.62 0.77
C PHE A 229 -5.25 -8.21 1.51
N VAL A 230 -5.18 -6.94 1.91
CA VAL A 230 -4.11 -6.43 2.79
C VAL A 230 -4.52 -6.65 4.25
N ILE A 231 -3.87 -7.61 4.87
CA ILE A 231 -4.23 -8.11 6.22
C ILE A 231 -3.54 -7.37 7.35
N ARG A 232 -4.17 -7.43 8.53
CA ARG A 232 -3.61 -7.02 9.82
C ARG A 232 -4.07 -7.98 10.91
N TYR A 233 -3.12 -8.56 11.65
CA TYR A 233 -3.38 -9.41 12.80
C TYR A 233 -2.18 -9.38 13.75
N ALA A 234 -2.34 -8.85 14.97
CA ALA A 234 -1.21 -8.60 15.88
C ALA A 234 -0.05 -7.89 15.15
N PHE A 235 1.14 -8.45 15.17
CA PHE A 235 2.31 -7.96 14.44
C PHE A 235 2.41 -8.51 13.00
N THR A 236 1.34 -9.11 12.49
CA THR A 236 1.29 -9.63 11.11
C THR A 236 0.73 -8.58 10.15
N LYS A 237 1.43 -8.36 9.05
CA LYS A 237 1.01 -7.53 7.92
C LYS A 237 1.38 -8.18 6.59
N GLY A 238 0.65 -7.85 5.54
CA GLY A 238 1.00 -8.24 4.19
C GLY A 238 -0.22 -8.33 3.28
N LEU A 239 0.02 -8.76 2.05
CA LEU A 239 -0.99 -9.07 1.06
C LEU A 239 -1.22 -10.59 1.02
N VAL A 240 -2.45 -11.04 1.03
CA VAL A 240 -2.79 -12.41 0.64
C VAL A 240 -3.53 -12.40 -0.69
N ASN A 241 -3.11 -13.29 -1.59
CA ASN A 241 -3.64 -13.44 -2.94
C ASN A 241 -4.39 -14.76 -3.05
N GLU A 242 -5.56 -14.75 -3.67
CA GLU A 242 -6.36 -15.94 -3.87
C GLU A 242 -5.65 -16.94 -4.79
N PHE A 243 -5.51 -18.18 -4.30
CA PHE A 243 -4.85 -19.28 -4.99
C PHE A 243 -5.32 -20.63 -4.46
N ASP A 244 -5.71 -21.53 -5.32
CA ASP A 244 -6.10 -22.88 -4.92
C ASP A 244 -4.87 -23.78 -4.76
N PHE A 245 -4.24 -23.67 -3.59
CA PHE A 245 -3.04 -24.44 -3.27
C PHE A 245 -3.32 -25.94 -3.06
N VAL A 246 -4.57 -26.32 -2.76
CA VAL A 246 -4.96 -27.74 -2.65
C VAL A 246 -5.08 -28.34 -4.07
N GLU A 247 -5.72 -27.63 -5.01
CA GLU A 247 -5.74 -28.02 -6.42
C GLU A 247 -4.34 -28.14 -6.99
N TRP A 248 -3.47 -27.16 -6.69
CA TRP A 248 -2.08 -27.19 -7.12
C TRP A 248 -1.34 -28.44 -6.61
N CYS A 249 -1.45 -28.77 -5.31
CA CYS A 249 -0.83 -29.97 -4.75
C CYS A 249 -1.35 -31.25 -5.38
N ARG A 250 -2.66 -31.34 -5.63
CA ARG A 250 -3.27 -32.50 -6.27
C ARG A 250 -2.69 -32.73 -7.67
N ASP A 251 -2.55 -31.68 -8.47
CA ASP A 251 -2.25 -31.78 -9.90
C ASP A 251 -0.74 -31.77 -10.18
N GLU A 252 0.00 -30.89 -9.53
CA GLU A 252 1.44 -30.72 -9.80
C GLU A 252 2.32 -31.72 -9.02
N LEU A 253 1.81 -32.35 -7.97
CA LEU A 253 2.52 -33.38 -7.21
C LEU A 253 2.07 -34.80 -7.53
N GLU A 254 1.16 -34.96 -8.51
CA GLU A 254 0.73 -36.27 -9.01
C GLU A 254 1.91 -37.05 -9.60
N GLY A 255 2.15 -38.28 -9.11
CA GLY A 255 3.31 -39.09 -9.51
C GLY A 255 4.67 -38.62 -8.98
N ILE A 256 4.74 -37.48 -8.27
CA ILE A 256 5.97 -36.94 -7.65
C ILE A 256 6.03 -37.31 -6.16
N LYS A 257 4.90 -37.19 -5.45
CA LYS A 257 4.80 -37.51 -4.02
C LYS A 257 3.74 -38.58 -3.76
N PRO A 258 3.91 -39.41 -2.68
CA PRO A 258 2.84 -40.26 -2.18
C PRO A 258 1.60 -39.44 -1.81
N GLU A 259 0.41 -40.02 -1.93
CA GLU A 259 -0.87 -39.35 -1.68
C GLU A 259 -0.93 -38.70 -0.28
N GLU A 260 -0.39 -39.41 0.72
CA GLU A 260 -0.38 -38.94 2.11
C GLU A 260 0.55 -37.74 2.35
N GLU A 261 1.54 -37.54 1.47
CA GLU A 261 2.55 -36.47 1.60
C GLU A 261 2.32 -35.28 0.67
N LYS A 262 1.43 -35.38 -0.33
CA LYS A 262 1.18 -34.33 -1.32
C LYS A 262 0.83 -32.99 -0.68
N TYR A 263 0.05 -33.03 0.40
CA TYR A 263 -0.50 -31.84 1.04
C TYR A 263 0.29 -31.42 2.28
N LEU A 264 1.34 -32.18 2.67
CA LEU A 264 2.11 -31.91 3.86
C LEU A 264 3.25 -30.92 3.58
N ILE A 265 3.26 -29.82 4.32
CA ILE A 265 4.35 -28.84 4.31
C ILE A 265 4.93 -28.67 5.71
N LYS A 266 6.11 -28.04 5.80
CA LYS A 266 6.76 -27.73 7.06
C LYS A 266 6.68 -26.25 7.37
N ASP A 267 6.12 -25.89 8.55
CA ASP A 267 6.06 -24.52 9.03
C ASP A 267 7.42 -24.02 9.59
N ILE A 268 7.50 -22.75 9.99
CA ILE A 268 8.70 -22.14 10.60
C ILE A 268 9.04 -22.74 11.96
N TYR A 269 8.05 -23.28 12.69
CA TYR A 269 8.24 -23.96 13.97
C TYR A 269 8.60 -25.44 13.79
N ARG A 270 8.78 -25.89 12.53
CA ARG A 270 9.13 -27.26 12.11
C ARG A 270 8.02 -28.30 12.28
N ASN A 271 6.78 -27.87 12.47
CA ASN A 271 5.63 -28.78 12.47
C ASN A 271 5.25 -29.18 11.05
N MET A 272 4.70 -30.38 10.91
CA MET A 272 4.06 -30.79 9.65
C MET A 272 2.62 -30.34 9.65
N VAL A 273 2.22 -29.64 8.59
CA VAL A 273 0.89 -29.03 8.43
C VAL A 273 0.26 -29.55 7.16
N ASP A 274 -0.99 -30.00 7.25
CA ASP A 274 -1.79 -30.42 6.09
C ASP A 274 -2.50 -29.21 5.46
N LEU A 275 -2.17 -28.90 4.22
CA LEU A 275 -2.74 -27.77 3.49
C LEU A 275 -4.25 -27.86 3.29
N ARG A 276 -4.86 -29.05 3.37
CA ARG A 276 -6.33 -29.22 3.33
C ARG A 276 -7.05 -28.67 4.56
N GLU A 277 -6.29 -28.49 5.65
CA GLU A 277 -6.81 -27.93 6.90
C GLU A 277 -6.50 -26.44 7.07
N ILE A 278 -5.86 -25.80 6.08
CA ILE A 278 -5.38 -24.43 6.12
C ILE A 278 -6.17 -23.56 5.15
N ASP A 279 -6.50 -22.35 5.58
CA ASP A 279 -7.18 -21.34 4.79
C ASP A 279 -6.23 -20.27 4.25
N VAL A 280 -5.12 -20.00 5.00
CA VAL A 280 -4.15 -18.97 4.65
C VAL A 280 -2.73 -19.47 4.90
N ILE A 281 -1.86 -19.33 3.92
CA ILE A 281 -0.41 -19.51 4.06
C ILE A 281 0.22 -18.13 4.23
N LEU A 282 0.98 -17.91 5.32
CA LEU A 282 1.77 -16.72 5.58
C LEU A 282 3.26 -17.02 5.47
N THR A 283 4.11 -16.00 5.42
CA THR A 283 5.54 -16.23 5.61
C THR A 283 6.11 -15.52 6.81
N GLU A 284 7.37 -15.93 7.08
CA GLU A 284 8.23 -15.35 8.09
C GLU A 284 8.29 -13.81 7.96
N GLY A 285 8.48 -13.29 6.74
CA GLY A 285 8.49 -11.85 6.46
C GLY A 285 7.19 -11.13 6.82
N MET A 286 6.04 -11.79 6.79
CA MET A 286 4.75 -11.23 7.19
C MET A 286 4.50 -11.28 8.70
N ALA A 287 4.90 -12.38 9.35
CA ALA A 287 4.76 -12.59 10.79
C ALA A 287 5.91 -11.92 11.54
N LYS A 288 5.82 -10.59 11.67
CA LYS A 288 6.89 -9.81 12.31
C LYS A 288 7.07 -10.22 13.77
N LEU A 289 8.32 -10.37 14.20
CA LEU A 289 8.70 -10.81 15.55
C LEU A 289 8.20 -12.22 15.93
N TRP A 290 7.94 -13.09 14.95
CA TRP A 290 7.40 -14.44 15.19
C TRP A 290 8.21 -15.25 16.21
N ASP A 291 9.51 -15.02 16.28
CA ASP A 291 10.46 -15.66 17.22
C ASP A 291 10.31 -15.15 18.68
N SER A 292 9.40 -14.20 18.94
CA SER A 292 9.03 -13.74 20.30
C SER A 292 7.98 -14.62 20.98
N TRP A 293 7.45 -15.62 20.32
CA TRP A 293 6.50 -16.61 20.84
C TRP A 293 7.05 -18.02 20.69
N VAL A 294 6.73 -18.89 21.64
CA VAL A 294 7.27 -20.26 21.66
C VAL A 294 6.68 -21.16 20.57
N SER A 295 5.47 -20.82 20.09
CA SER A 295 4.76 -21.54 19.02
C SER A 295 3.69 -20.63 18.39
N GLN A 296 3.18 -21.07 17.23
CA GLN A 296 2.02 -20.40 16.59
C GLN A 296 0.77 -20.47 17.49
N GLU A 297 0.57 -21.58 18.19
CA GLU A 297 -0.55 -21.74 19.12
C GLU A 297 -0.47 -20.74 20.28
N ASP A 298 0.73 -20.54 20.85
CA ASP A 298 0.96 -19.52 21.89
C ASP A 298 0.64 -18.11 21.36
N PHE A 299 1.08 -17.77 20.14
CA PHE A 299 0.77 -16.51 19.49
C PHE A 299 -0.76 -16.28 19.31
N ILE A 300 -1.48 -17.31 18.84
CA ILE A 300 -2.93 -17.26 18.64
C ILE A 300 -3.66 -17.14 19.98
N ASN A 301 -3.30 -17.94 20.99
CA ASN A 301 -3.91 -17.89 22.30
C ASN A 301 -3.74 -16.53 22.95
N LYS A 302 -2.56 -15.93 22.85
CA LYS A 302 -2.31 -14.56 23.31
C LYS A 302 -3.12 -13.53 22.55
N ALA A 303 -3.31 -13.69 21.25
CA ALA A 303 -4.15 -12.79 20.46
C ALA A 303 -5.64 -12.86 20.90
N HIS A 304 -6.14 -14.06 21.19
CA HIS A 304 -7.49 -14.25 21.72
C HIS A 304 -7.64 -13.63 23.12
N GLU A 305 -6.71 -13.90 24.06
CA GLU A 305 -6.69 -13.28 25.38
C GLU A 305 -6.70 -11.75 25.33
N ASN A 306 -5.99 -11.18 24.36
CA ASN A 306 -5.88 -9.75 24.17
C ASN A 306 -6.99 -9.15 23.27
N GLY A 307 -7.91 -9.99 22.76
CA GLY A 307 -9.01 -9.57 21.87
C GLY A 307 -8.51 -8.94 20.56
N ILE A 308 -7.40 -9.44 20.04
CA ILE A 308 -6.87 -9.05 18.73
C ILE A 308 -7.59 -9.87 17.67
N GLU A 309 -8.01 -9.22 16.61
CA GLU A 309 -8.84 -9.81 15.56
C GLU A 309 -8.17 -9.70 14.20
N TRP A 310 -8.47 -10.64 13.30
CA TRP A 310 -8.13 -10.54 11.88
C TRP A 310 -8.88 -9.39 11.24
N ARG A 311 -8.17 -8.58 10.49
CA ARG A 311 -8.70 -7.35 9.91
C ARG A 311 -8.11 -7.10 8.53
N ILE A 312 -8.91 -6.49 7.65
CA ILE A 312 -8.53 -6.11 6.29
C ILE A 312 -8.49 -4.59 6.20
N THR A 313 -7.39 -4.05 5.67
CA THR A 313 -7.20 -2.61 5.45
C THR A 313 -7.53 -2.19 4.02
N LYS A 314 -7.29 -3.08 3.06
CA LYS A 314 -7.52 -2.85 1.63
C LYS A 314 -7.77 -4.19 0.94
N TYR A 315 -8.54 -4.17 -0.11
CA TYR A 315 -8.83 -5.35 -0.94
C TYR A 315 -9.11 -4.91 -2.38
N THR A 316 -9.11 -5.86 -3.29
CA THR A 316 -9.36 -5.66 -4.72
C THR A 316 -10.73 -5.08 -4.99
N PRO A 317 -10.88 -4.06 -5.84
CA PRO A 317 -12.20 -3.57 -6.26
C PRO A 317 -12.89 -4.57 -7.19
N LYS A 318 -14.20 -4.48 -7.30
CA LYS A 318 -15.01 -5.32 -8.23
C LYS A 318 -14.62 -5.13 -9.70
N HIS A 319 -14.26 -3.91 -10.06
CA HIS A 319 -13.86 -3.54 -11.41
C HIS A 319 -12.65 -2.62 -11.38
N ASP A 320 -11.70 -2.89 -12.23
CA ASP A 320 -10.57 -2.01 -12.47
C ASP A 320 -10.96 -0.84 -13.37
N LYS A 321 -10.35 0.31 -13.11
CA LYS A 321 -10.51 1.48 -13.97
C LYS A 321 -9.76 1.26 -15.29
N GLU A 322 -10.42 1.51 -16.39
CA GLU A 322 -9.79 1.46 -17.72
C GLU A 322 -8.87 2.65 -17.99
N MET A 323 -9.23 3.81 -17.46
CA MET A 323 -8.49 5.05 -17.61
C MET A 323 -7.96 5.50 -16.25
N SER A 324 -6.70 5.80 -16.19
CA SER A 324 -6.05 6.34 -14.98
C SER A 324 -5.26 7.60 -15.29
N THR A 325 -5.02 8.37 -14.25
CA THR A 325 -4.23 9.60 -14.35
C THR A 325 -2.78 9.30 -14.01
N MET A 326 -1.87 9.60 -14.93
CA MET A 326 -0.42 9.51 -14.69
C MET A 326 0.04 10.52 -13.63
N ASN A 327 1.20 10.27 -13.08
CA ASN A 327 1.95 11.19 -12.25
C ASN A 327 3.01 11.93 -13.10
N TYR A 328 3.36 13.17 -12.74
CA TYR A 328 4.43 13.93 -13.42
C TYR A 328 5.78 13.19 -13.40
N GLN A 329 6.07 12.41 -12.34
CA GLN A 329 7.28 11.61 -12.24
C GLN A 329 7.39 10.57 -13.36
N TYR A 330 6.27 10.01 -13.79
CA TYR A 330 6.23 9.05 -14.89
C TYR A 330 6.53 9.69 -16.24
N LEU A 331 6.17 10.95 -16.42
CA LEU A 331 6.44 11.69 -17.66
C LEU A 331 7.87 12.20 -17.73
N GLN A 332 8.41 12.71 -16.62
CA GLN A 332 9.76 13.29 -16.60
C GLN A 332 10.87 12.27 -16.86
N THR A 333 10.60 10.98 -16.66
CA THR A 333 11.54 9.88 -16.89
C THR A 333 11.46 9.26 -18.30
N LEU A 334 10.70 9.89 -19.21
CA LEU A 334 10.57 9.47 -20.61
C LEU A 334 11.34 10.40 -21.54
N ASP A 335 11.89 9.87 -22.63
CA ASP A 335 12.53 10.67 -23.71
C ASP A 335 11.47 11.19 -24.69
N LEU A 336 10.57 12.07 -24.19
CA LEU A 336 9.45 12.62 -24.95
C LEU A 336 9.90 13.77 -25.84
N LYS A 337 9.42 13.75 -27.09
CA LYS A 337 9.49 14.88 -28.03
C LYS A 337 8.12 15.57 -28.09
N ASP A 338 8.06 16.75 -28.71
CA ASP A 338 6.82 17.53 -28.80
C ASP A 338 5.67 16.71 -29.41
N GLU A 339 5.95 15.92 -30.44
CA GLU A 339 4.97 15.04 -31.09
C GLU A 339 4.41 13.99 -30.12
N ASN A 340 5.26 13.39 -29.26
CA ASN A 340 4.85 12.43 -28.25
C ASN A 340 3.99 13.09 -27.17
N ILE A 341 4.32 14.33 -26.80
CA ILE A 341 3.57 15.10 -25.80
C ILE A 341 2.15 15.41 -26.31
N GLU A 342 2.01 15.82 -27.56
CA GLU A 342 0.70 16.06 -28.18
C GLU A 342 -0.14 14.79 -28.20
N ASP A 343 0.46 13.67 -28.62
CA ASP A 343 -0.25 12.38 -28.74
C ASP A 343 -0.65 11.82 -27.35
N ILE A 344 0.25 11.79 -26.38
CA ILE A 344 -0.05 11.27 -25.03
C ILE A 344 -1.10 12.12 -24.29
N CYS A 345 -1.20 13.40 -24.61
CA CYS A 345 -2.21 14.31 -24.07
C CYS A 345 -3.58 14.20 -24.77
N GLN A 346 -3.64 13.53 -25.93
CA GLN A 346 -4.84 13.55 -26.79
C GLN A 346 -6.09 13.04 -26.09
N GLU A 347 -5.98 11.96 -25.28
CA GLU A 347 -7.11 11.45 -24.49
C GLU A 347 -7.61 12.47 -23.46
N THR A 348 -6.68 13.16 -22.77
CA THR A 348 -7.04 14.23 -21.83
C THR A 348 -7.73 15.40 -22.55
N ILE A 349 -7.25 15.75 -23.74
CA ILE A 349 -7.82 16.81 -24.58
C ILE A 349 -9.22 16.42 -25.06
N ASN A 350 -9.38 15.19 -25.59
CA ASN A 350 -10.67 14.68 -26.05
C ASN A 350 -11.69 14.66 -24.92
N TYR A 351 -11.28 14.20 -23.76
CA TYR A 351 -12.08 14.17 -22.54
C TYR A 351 -12.55 15.57 -22.12
N ILE A 352 -11.66 16.54 -22.06
CA ILE A 352 -12.00 17.93 -21.71
C ILE A 352 -12.90 18.57 -22.79
N LYS A 353 -12.62 18.33 -24.07
CA LYS A 353 -13.46 18.79 -25.19
C LYS A 353 -14.85 18.17 -25.13
N GLY A 354 -14.95 16.87 -24.95
CA GLY A 354 -16.24 16.16 -24.84
C GLY A 354 -17.10 16.73 -23.72
N VAL A 355 -16.52 16.95 -22.53
CA VAL A 355 -17.23 17.59 -21.41
C VAL A 355 -17.64 19.02 -21.76
N SER A 356 -16.77 19.79 -22.43
CA SER A 356 -17.04 21.17 -22.82
C SER A 356 -18.18 21.28 -23.85
N TYR A 357 -18.27 20.32 -24.77
CA TYR A 357 -19.36 20.21 -25.77
C TYR A 357 -20.64 19.55 -25.20
N LYS A 358 -20.64 19.22 -23.89
CA LYS A 358 -21.76 18.57 -23.21
C LYS A 358 -22.09 17.18 -23.75
N ASP A 359 -21.10 16.48 -24.26
CA ASP A 359 -21.24 15.08 -24.55
C ASP A 359 -21.52 14.34 -23.25
N ILE A 360 -22.61 13.58 -23.21
CA ILE A 360 -23.07 12.95 -21.98
C ILE A 360 -22.10 11.87 -21.52
N TYR A 361 -21.55 11.10 -22.44
CA TYR A 361 -20.59 10.05 -22.14
C TYR A 361 -19.34 10.61 -21.45
N TYR A 362 -18.68 11.60 -22.07
CA TYR A 362 -17.51 12.25 -21.48
C TYR A 362 -17.85 13.01 -20.19
N THR A 363 -19.03 13.63 -20.13
CA THR A 363 -19.45 14.35 -18.92
C THR A 363 -19.64 13.40 -17.76
N MET A 364 -20.24 12.23 -17.97
CA MET A 364 -20.44 11.26 -16.90
C MET A 364 -19.14 10.55 -16.53
N LEU A 365 -18.29 10.20 -17.47
CA LEU A 365 -16.95 9.72 -17.22
C LEU A 365 -16.13 10.73 -16.38
N PHE A 366 -16.25 12.01 -16.68
CA PHE A 366 -15.62 13.10 -15.93
C PHE A 366 -16.11 13.21 -14.49
N LEU A 367 -17.41 13.09 -14.27
CA LEU A 367 -18.03 13.32 -12.97
C LEU A 367 -17.99 12.08 -12.07
N MET A 368 -18.06 10.90 -12.64
CA MET A 368 -18.07 9.63 -11.93
C MET A 368 -16.70 8.94 -11.88
N GLY A 369 -15.81 9.29 -12.82
CA GLY A 369 -14.50 8.66 -12.96
C GLY A 369 -14.52 7.29 -13.62
N ASP A 370 -15.66 6.87 -14.18
CA ASP A 370 -15.84 5.58 -14.85
C ASP A 370 -16.80 5.69 -16.04
N LYS A 371 -16.72 4.73 -16.98
CA LYS A 371 -17.64 4.64 -18.10
C LYS A 371 -19.03 4.21 -17.60
N LEU A 372 -20.07 4.88 -18.12
CA LEU A 372 -21.44 4.47 -17.84
C LEU A 372 -21.79 3.18 -18.59
N ASN A 373 -22.18 2.17 -17.84
CA ASN A 373 -22.87 0.98 -18.34
C ASN A 373 -24.14 0.75 -17.51
N GLU A 374 -25.01 -0.17 -17.94
CA GLU A 374 -26.29 -0.41 -17.25
C GLU A 374 -26.10 -0.82 -15.78
N ASP A 375 -25.09 -1.62 -15.49
CA ASP A 375 -24.81 -2.13 -14.13
C ASP A 375 -24.32 -1.04 -13.19
N ASN A 376 -23.39 -0.19 -13.63
CA ASN A 376 -22.85 0.85 -12.77
C ASN A 376 -23.76 2.08 -12.62
N ILE A 377 -24.68 2.32 -13.56
CA ILE A 377 -25.71 3.35 -13.40
C ILE A 377 -26.64 3.01 -12.22
N GLU A 378 -27.11 1.79 -12.13
CA GLU A 378 -28.02 1.37 -11.07
C GLU A 378 -27.32 1.40 -9.71
N ALA A 379 -26.11 0.87 -9.63
CA ALA A 379 -25.28 0.91 -8.44
C ALA A 379 -24.99 2.36 -8.01
N PHE A 380 -24.65 3.24 -8.95
CA PHE A 380 -24.43 4.66 -8.70
C PHE A 380 -25.71 5.37 -8.19
N LEU A 381 -26.85 5.11 -8.80
CA LEU A 381 -28.12 5.69 -8.36
C LEU A 381 -28.53 5.23 -6.96
N LYS A 382 -28.12 4.03 -6.55
CA LYS A 382 -28.37 3.50 -5.19
C LYS A 382 -27.36 4.05 -4.17
N SER A 383 -26.08 4.08 -4.49
CA SER A 383 -25.00 4.33 -3.52
C SER A 383 -24.55 5.80 -3.41
N SER A 384 -24.63 6.58 -4.50
CA SER A 384 -24.14 7.96 -4.49
C SER A 384 -25.02 8.88 -3.64
N ASP A 385 -24.40 9.70 -2.80
CA ASP A 385 -25.04 10.77 -2.06
C ASP A 385 -25.08 12.12 -2.84
N ASP A 386 -24.51 12.17 -4.04
CA ASP A 386 -24.54 13.37 -4.87
C ASP A 386 -25.81 13.44 -5.74
N TYR A 387 -26.83 14.06 -5.20
CA TYR A 387 -28.12 14.26 -5.92
C TYR A 387 -28.01 15.05 -7.20
N TRP A 388 -27.03 15.93 -7.32
CA TRP A 388 -26.80 16.67 -8.55
C TRP A 388 -26.34 15.72 -9.67
N LEU A 389 -25.41 14.82 -9.40
CA LEU A 389 -24.98 13.80 -10.34
C LEU A 389 -26.13 12.84 -10.70
N LYS A 390 -26.88 12.35 -9.69
CA LYS A 390 -28.06 11.54 -9.93
C LYS A 390 -29.07 12.23 -10.86
N SER A 391 -29.30 13.52 -10.63
CA SER A 391 -30.21 14.32 -11.45
C SER A 391 -29.72 14.42 -12.90
N LEU A 392 -28.40 14.54 -13.12
CA LEU A 392 -27.82 14.56 -14.47
C LEU A 392 -27.99 13.23 -15.20
N VAL A 393 -27.80 12.11 -14.50
CA VAL A 393 -28.05 10.77 -15.06
C VAL A 393 -29.50 10.59 -15.47
N LEU A 394 -30.45 11.07 -14.65
CA LEU A 394 -31.89 10.94 -14.91
C LEU A 394 -32.40 11.96 -15.94
N ASN A 395 -31.79 13.12 -16.05
CA ASN A 395 -32.21 14.17 -16.97
C ASN A 395 -31.01 14.96 -17.55
N HIS A 396 -30.54 14.53 -18.70
CA HIS A 396 -29.39 15.12 -19.41
C HIS A 396 -29.62 16.61 -19.79
N ASN A 397 -30.86 17.07 -19.88
CA ASN A 397 -31.15 18.48 -20.16
C ASN A 397 -30.63 19.42 -19.08
N LEU A 398 -30.37 18.91 -17.88
CA LEU A 398 -29.73 19.67 -16.80
C LEU A 398 -28.31 20.14 -17.12
N LEU A 399 -27.65 19.57 -18.14
CA LEU A 399 -26.39 20.10 -18.67
C LEU A 399 -26.54 21.55 -19.18
N ASN A 400 -27.75 21.97 -19.51
CA ASN A 400 -28.06 23.36 -19.95
C ASN A 400 -28.37 24.31 -18.79
N ASP A 401 -28.60 23.80 -17.58
CA ASP A 401 -28.85 24.63 -16.40
C ASP A 401 -27.62 25.48 -16.02
N LYS A 402 -27.87 26.72 -15.54
CA LYS A 402 -26.82 27.68 -15.20
C LYS A 402 -25.88 27.15 -14.10
N TYR A 403 -26.43 26.59 -13.03
CA TYR A 403 -25.64 26.05 -11.92
C TYR A 403 -24.78 24.90 -12.37
N THR A 404 -25.34 23.97 -13.17
CA THR A 404 -24.61 22.82 -13.73
C THR A 404 -23.45 23.28 -14.61
N LYS A 405 -23.69 24.28 -15.50
CA LYS A 405 -22.63 24.84 -16.34
C LYS A 405 -21.49 25.46 -15.52
N GLU A 406 -21.80 26.25 -14.51
CA GLU A 406 -20.79 26.87 -13.65
C GLU A 406 -19.97 25.83 -12.89
N LYS A 407 -20.65 24.79 -12.37
CA LYS A 407 -19.99 23.68 -11.65
C LYS A 407 -19.07 22.87 -12.56
N ILE A 408 -19.54 22.46 -13.73
CA ILE A 408 -18.73 21.75 -14.74
C ILE A 408 -17.54 22.59 -15.17
N ARG A 409 -17.74 23.90 -15.44
CA ARG A 409 -16.64 24.80 -15.81
C ARG A 409 -15.55 24.86 -14.73
N SER A 410 -15.93 24.95 -13.48
CA SER A 410 -14.97 24.93 -12.36
C SER A 410 -14.17 23.61 -12.32
N TYR A 411 -14.83 22.49 -12.55
CA TYR A 411 -14.16 21.18 -12.60
C TYR A 411 -13.22 21.05 -13.80
N ILE A 412 -13.62 21.53 -14.99
CA ILE A 412 -12.76 21.58 -16.18
C ILE A 412 -11.51 22.40 -15.92
N THR A 413 -11.65 23.60 -15.35
CA THR A 413 -10.50 24.46 -15.02
C THR A 413 -9.53 23.72 -14.13
N LYS A 414 -10.02 23.08 -13.05
CA LYS A 414 -9.18 22.29 -12.16
C LYS A 414 -8.53 21.10 -12.87
N LYS A 415 -9.23 20.45 -13.80
CA LYS A 415 -8.66 19.33 -14.57
C LYS A 415 -7.56 19.79 -15.52
N ILE A 416 -7.71 20.95 -16.15
CA ILE A 416 -6.66 21.57 -16.97
C ILE A 416 -5.44 21.90 -16.12
N GLU A 417 -5.62 22.55 -14.97
CA GLU A 417 -4.54 22.84 -14.02
C GLU A 417 -3.79 21.56 -13.62
N MET A 418 -4.51 20.47 -13.33
CA MET A 418 -3.91 19.20 -12.99
C MET A 418 -3.15 18.58 -14.17
N ALA A 419 -3.68 18.69 -15.39
CA ALA A 419 -3.00 18.20 -16.59
C ALA A 419 -1.70 18.99 -16.87
N CYS A 420 -1.69 20.32 -16.65
CA CYS A 420 -0.48 21.13 -16.70
C CYS A 420 0.59 20.71 -15.69
N LEU A 421 0.19 20.05 -14.59
CA LEU A 421 1.09 19.44 -13.61
C LEU A 421 1.44 17.97 -13.94
N GLY A 422 1.25 17.54 -15.19
CA GLY A 422 1.57 16.18 -15.64
C GLY A 422 0.57 15.09 -15.23
N ARG A 423 -0.60 15.47 -14.70
CA ARG A 423 -1.66 14.50 -14.39
C ARG A 423 -2.58 14.32 -15.61
N ILE A 424 -2.07 13.62 -16.59
CA ILE A 424 -2.78 13.32 -17.85
C ILE A 424 -3.43 11.95 -17.78
N MET A 425 -4.53 11.79 -18.50
CA MET A 425 -5.26 10.52 -18.58
C MET A 425 -4.65 9.65 -19.68
N VAL A 426 -4.47 8.39 -19.35
CA VAL A 426 -4.05 7.36 -20.29
C VAL A 426 -4.81 6.07 -20.02
N ASN A 427 -4.87 5.18 -21.02
CA ASN A 427 -5.32 3.83 -20.81
C ASN A 427 -4.34 3.11 -19.88
N GLY A 428 -4.83 2.70 -18.73
CA GLY A 428 -4.01 2.11 -17.68
C GLY A 428 -4.73 2.03 -16.34
N ASN A 429 -4.14 1.28 -15.44
CA ASN A 429 -4.69 1.12 -14.09
C ASN A 429 -3.59 0.94 -13.02
N TYR A 430 -4.00 0.96 -11.78
CA TYR A 430 -3.17 0.64 -10.63
C TYR A 430 -3.47 -0.77 -10.15
N GLN A 431 -2.46 -1.63 -10.14
CA GLN A 431 -2.58 -3.05 -9.78
C GLN A 431 -1.73 -3.37 -8.55
N PHE A 432 -2.20 -4.31 -7.72
CA PHE A 432 -1.36 -4.89 -6.68
C PHE A 432 -0.18 -5.63 -7.30
N LEU A 433 1.01 -5.40 -6.74
CA LEU A 433 2.20 -6.17 -7.08
C LEU A 433 2.13 -7.52 -6.37
N ILE A 434 2.14 -8.61 -7.13
CA ILE A 434 1.98 -9.98 -6.63
C ILE A 434 3.21 -10.79 -7.04
N PRO A 435 3.84 -11.54 -6.12
CA PRO A 435 4.92 -12.45 -6.47
C PRO A 435 4.38 -13.71 -7.14
N ASP A 436 5.26 -14.49 -7.75
CA ASP A 436 4.89 -15.75 -8.40
C ASP A 436 4.29 -16.77 -7.41
N SER A 437 2.95 -16.86 -7.39
CA SER A 437 2.20 -17.75 -6.49
C SER A 437 2.48 -19.24 -6.75
N TYR A 438 2.75 -19.61 -8.01
CA TYR A 438 3.12 -20.97 -8.39
C TYR A 438 4.51 -21.33 -7.87
N GLY A 439 5.48 -20.43 -8.04
CA GLY A 439 6.84 -20.60 -7.51
C GLY A 439 6.86 -20.71 -5.98
N LEU A 440 5.96 -20.00 -5.29
CA LEU A 440 5.79 -20.16 -3.86
C LEU A 440 5.35 -21.59 -3.48
N MET A 441 4.40 -22.16 -4.21
CA MET A 441 3.96 -23.52 -3.95
C MET A 441 5.07 -24.54 -4.21
N GLN A 442 5.89 -24.33 -5.24
CA GLN A 442 7.09 -25.15 -5.47
C GLN A 442 8.02 -25.09 -4.25
N TRP A 443 8.28 -23.90 -3.70
CA TRP A 443 9.12 -23.72 -2.51
C TRP A 443 8.59 -24.45 -1.29
N VAL A 444 7.35 -24.18 -0.89
CA VAL A 444 6.78 -24.76 0.33
C VAL A 444 6.62 -26.29 0.26
N THR A 445 6.45 -26.83 -0.94
CA THR A 445 6.39 -28.28 -1.19
C THR A 445 7.75 -28.91 -1.51
N ARG A 446 8.85 -28.12 -1.44
CA ARG A 446 10.23 -28.56 -1.68
C ARG A 446 10.48 -29.09 -3.10
N GLN A 447 9.85 -28.46 -4.08
CA GLN A 447 10.17 -28.62 -5.48
C GLN A 447 11.25 -27.63 -5.89
N GLU A 448 11.87 -27.84 -7.05
CA GLU A 448 12.69 -26.81 -7.69
C GLU A 448 11.83 -25.59 -8.01
N VAL A 449 12.29 -24.41 -7.62
CA VAL A 449 11.52 -23.17 -7.79
C VAL A 449 11.83 -22.57 -9.16
N THR A 450 10.93 -22.77 -10.09
CA THR A 450 11.06 -22.29 -11.48
C THR A 450 10.03 -21.20 -11.83
N GLY A 451 8.88 -21.21 -11.16
CA GLY A 451 7.76 -20.35 -11.50
C GLY A 451 7.15 -20.69 -12.86
N LEU A 452 6.27 -19.80 -13.35
CA LEU A 452 5.65 -19.89 -14.68
C LEU A 452 6.08 -18.76 -15.63
N LEU A 453 6.74 -17.73 -15.11
CA LEU A 453 7.12 -16.53 -15.84
C LEU A 453 8.65 -16.43 -15.90
N ASN A 454 9.17 -16.08 -17.08
CA ASN A 454 10.60 -15.89 -17.29
C ASN A 454 11.02 -14.45 -16.96
N ASP A 455 12.33 -14.19 -17.02
CA ASP A 455 12.89 -12.85 -16.95
C ASP A 455 12.22 -11.91 -17.98
N GLY A 456 11.80 -10.72 -17.55
CA GLY A 456 11.06 -9.76 -18.37
C GLY A 456 9.61 -10.11 -18.70
N GLU A 457 9.06 -11.18 -18.11
CA GLU A 457 7.66 -11.56 -18.27
C GLU A 457 6.88 -11.35 -16.97
N PHE A 458 5.69 -10.74 -17.10
CA PHE A 458 4.69 -10.63 -16.04
C PHE A 458 3.37 -11.20 -16.53
N TYR A 459 2.40 -11.36 -15.65
CA TYR A 459 1.04 -11.71 -16.01
C TYR A 459 0.02 -10.79 -15.37
N SER A 460 -0.87 -10.23 -16.18
CA SER A 460 -2.00 -9.43 -15.75
C SER A 460 -3.24 -9.81 -16.53
N LYS A 461 -4.25 -10.29 -15.82
CA LYS A 461 -5.56 -10.61 -16.38
C LYS A 461 -6.23 -9.38 -17.01
N PHE A 462 -6.07 -8.21 -16.40
CA PHE A 462 -6.56 -6.94 -16.93
C PHE A 462 -6.06 -6.66 -18.34
N TRP A 463 -4.77 -6.90 -18.59
CA TRP A 463 -4.15 -6.68 -19.89
C TRP A 463 -4.37 -7.84 -20.87
N GLU A 464 -4.52 -9.07 -20.38
CA GLU A 464 -4.95 -10.21 -21.20
C GLU A 464 -6.33 -9.96 -21.80
N ASP A 465 -7.32 -9.54 -21.01
CA ASP A 465 -8.68 -9.25 -21.46
C ASP A 465 -8.74 -8.13 -22.53
N ARG A 466 -7.66 -7.36 -22.66
CA ARG A 466 -7.47 -6.29 -23.66
C ARG A 466 -6.55 -6.67 -24.80
N ASN A 467 -6.06 -7.91 -24.82
CA ASN A 467 -5.10 -8.44 -25.81
C ASN A 467 -3.77 -7.67 -25.89
N GLU A 468 -3.30 -7.12 -24.75
CA GLU A 468 -2.06 -6.34 -24.67
C GLU A 468 -0.89 -7.20 -24.22
N GLU A 469 0.14 -7.33 -25.07
CA GLU A 469 1.32 -8.14 -24.80
C GLU A 469 2.47 -7.36 -24.17
N ILE A 470 2.56 -6.06 -24.45
CA ILE A 470 3.64 -5.22 -23.93
C ILE A 470 3.05 -4.14 -23.06
N ILE A 471 3.51 -4.09 -21.83
CA ILE A 471 3.02 -3.14 -20.83
C ILE A 471 4.19 -2.44 -20.14
N SER A 472 3.98 -1.17 -19.81
CA SER A 472 4.88 -0.39 -18.99
C SER A 472 4.40 -0.40 -17.54
N ASN A 473 5.34 -0.58 -16.63
CA ASN A 473 5.12 -0.66 -15.20
C ASN A 473 5.93 0.42 -14.48
N GLN A 474 5.28 1.17 -13.60
CA GLN A 474 5.89 2.30 -12.89
C GLN A 474 5.37 2.37 -11.45
N ARG A 475 6.23 2.70 -10.49
CA ARG A 475 5.86 2.90 -9.09
C ARG A 475 6.37 4.24 -8.58
N SER A 476 5.55 4.96 -7.80
CA SER A 476 5.99 6.16 -7.10
C SER A 476 6.58 5.82 -5.72
N PRO A 477 7.64 6.51 -5.27
CA PRO A 477 8.34 7.59 -5.98
C PRO A 477 9.20 7.06 -7.13
N LEU A 478 9.15 7.71 -8.29
CA LEU A 478 9.95 7.38 -9.46
C LEU A 478 10.90 8.54 -9.75
N THR A 479 12.18 8.32 -9.58
CA THR A 479 13.20 9.38 -9.63
C THR A 479 14.21 9.17 -10.74
N TRP A 480 14.52 7.91 -11.10
CA TRP A 480 15.46 7.57 -12.15
C TRP A 480 14.77 6.84 -13.31
N VAL A 481 15.26 7.06 -14.52
CA VAL A 481 14.64 6.53 -15.77
C VAL A 481 14.57 4.99 -15.81
N ALA A 482 15.52 4.30 -15.18
CA ALA A 482 15.55 2.83 -15.11
C ALA A 482 14.45 2.22 -14.22
N GLU A 483 13.73 3.04 -13.46
CA GLU A 483 12.62 2.62 -12.60
C GLU A 483 11.30 2.43 -13.37
N THR A 484 11.28 2.74 -14.68
CA THR A 484 10.20 2.35 -15.59
C THR A 484 10.55 1.00 -16.20
N TYR A 485 9.70 -0.01 -16.01
CA TYR A 485 9.96 -1.36 -16.48
C TYR A 485 8.94 -1.83 -17.50
N ILE A 486 9.44 -2.10 -18.72
CA ILE A 486 8.66 -2.63 -19.83
C ILE A 486 8.76 -4.15 -19.80
N VAL A 487 7.65 -4.84 -19.76
CA VAL A 487 7.59 -6.31 -19.69
C VAL A 487 6.62 -6.88 -20.74
N ARG A 488 6.81 -8.17 -21.03
CA ARG A 488 5.83 -8.96 -21.79
C ARG A 488 4.75 -9.49 -20.85
N ASN A 489 3.50 -9.22 -21.16
CA ASN A 489 2.36 -9.87 -20.52
C ASN A 489 2.19 -11.26 -21.13
N LYS A 490 2.50 -12.30 -20.36
CA LYS A 490 2.52 -13.69 -20.83
C LYS A 490 1.14 -14.34 -20.72
N TYR A 491 0.38 -14.30 -21.79
CA TYR A 491 -0.94 -14.94 -21.88
C TYR A 491 -1.20 -15.66 -23.21
N LYS A 492 -0.24 -15.56 -24.15
CA LYS A 492 -0.29 -16.25 -25.46
C LYS A 492 0.98 -17.05 -25.66
N SER A 493 0.84 -18.23 -26.23
CA SER A 493 1.94 -19.08 -26.62
C SER A 493 2.45 -18.76 -28.03
N THR A 494 3.73 -19.03 -28.26
CA THR A 494 4.36 -18.98 -29.58
C THR A 494 4.66 -20.38 -30.12
N ASN A 495 4.58 -21.41 -29.28
CA ASN A 495 4.85 -22.82 -29.62
C ASN A 495 4.12 -23.77 -28.65
N GLU A 496 4.18 -25.09 -28.93
CA GLU A 496 3.48 -26.11 -28.14
C GLU A 496 4.00 -26.23 -26.70
N GLU A 497 5.30 -26.03 -26.45
CA GLU A 497 5.87 -26.09 -25.11
C GLU A 497 5.38 -24.91 -24.25
N GLU A 498 5.37 -23.71 -24.83
CA GLU A 498 4.87 -22.53 -24.15
C GLU A 498 3.35 -22.65 -23.88
N GLN A 499 2.59 -23.36 -24.72
CA GLN A 499 1.14 -23.57 -24.53
C GLN A 499 0.86 -24.25 -23.19
N SER A 500 1.63 -25.26 -22.83
CA SER A 500 1.48 -25.95 -21.52
C SER A 500 1.68 -24.97 -20.34
N VAL A 501 2.61 -24.02 -20.46
CA VAL A 501 2.83 -22.99 -19.45
C VAL A 501 1.65 -22.00 -19.39
N ILE A 502 1.13 -21.58 -20.55
CA ILE A 502 -0.04 -20.70 -20.64
C ILE A 502 -1.27 -21.36 -20.00
N ASP A 503 -1.51 -22.64 -20.27
CA ASP A 503 -2.60 -23.39 -19.65
C ASP A 503 -2.50 -23.40 -18.12
N LYS A 504 -1.29 -23.54 -17.58
CA LYS A 504 -1.02 -23.43 -16.14
C LYS A 504 -1.24 -21.99 -15.62
N ILE A 505 -0.81 -20.96 -16.35
CA ILE A 505 -1.08 -19.56 -16.01
C ILE A 505 -2.59 -19.32 -15.90
N HIS A 506 -3.36 -19.69 -16.92
CA HIS A 506 -4.81 -19.55 -16.94
C HIS A 506 -5.48 -20.33 -15.81
N LYS A 507 -4.93 -21.50 -15.44
CA LYS A 507 -5.46 -22.34 -14.37
C LYS A 507 -5.17 -21.74 -12.99
N TYR A 508 -3.90 -21.45 -12.68
CA TYR A 508 -3.48 -21.10 -11.35
C TYR A 508 -3.53 -19.62 -11.02
N TYR A 509 -3.46 -18.70 -12.04
CA TYR A 509 -3.59 -17.26 -11.85
C TYR A 509 -4.98 -16.72 -12.22
N ARG A 510 -5.97 -17.60 -12.39
CA ARG A 510 -7.35 -17.21 -12.76
C ARG A 510 -8.03 -16.21 -11.83
N TYR A 511 -7.56 -16.13 -10.58
CA TYR A 511 -8.08 -15.20 -9.57
C TYR A 511 -7.42 -13.82 -9.59
N ASN A 512 -6.41 -13.60 -10.43
CA ASN A 512 -5.59 -12.37 -10.37
C ASN A 512 -6.11 -11.27 -11.31
N TYR A 513 -7.30 -10.78 -11.08
CA TYR A 513 -7.87 -9.76 -11.98
C TYR A 513 -7.57 -8.32 -11.56
N SER A 514 -7.10 -7.91 -10.45
CA SER A 514 -6.60 -6.58 -10.10
C SER A 514 -5.17 -6.59 -9.59
N GLY A 515 -4.44 -7.63 -9.94
CA GLY A 515 -3.06 -7.81 -9.57
C GLY A 515 -2.21 -8.10 -10.80
N ILE A 516 -0.95 -7.75 -10.71
CA ILE A 516 0.06 -8.13 -11.67
C ILE A 516 1.05 -9.09 -11.04
N GLN A 517 1.14 -10.27 -11.62
CA GLN A 517 2.02 -11.35 -11.19
C GLN A 517 3.41 -11.11 -11.75
N THR A 518 4.41 -11.04 -10.90
CA THR A 518 5.81 -10.92 -11.29
C THR A 518 6.48 -12.27 -11.43
N ASN A 519 7.62 -12.31 -12.11
CA ASN A 519 8.50 -13.49 -12.13
C ASN A 519 9.46 -13.50 -10.92
N ILE A 520 10.25 -14.58 -10.81
CA ILE A 520 11.25 -14.79 -9.75
C ILE A 520 12.70 -14.63 -10.24
N TRP A 521 12.90 -14.18 -11.48
CA TRP A 521 14.20 -14.23 -12.16
C TRP A 521 14.87 -12.87 -12.31
N ASP A 522 14.12 -11.77 -12.26
CA ASP A 522 14.61 -10.43 -12.54
C ASP A 522 14.80 -9.55 -11.29
N ASP A 523 15.18 -8.28 -11.53
CA ASP A 523 15.42 -7.25 -10.54
C ASP A 523 14.19 -6.32 -10.34
N ALA A 524 12.99 -6.74 -10.71
CA ALA A 524 11.77 -5.91 -10.74
C ALA A 524 11.51 -5.14 -9.44
N THR A 525 11.67 -5.77 -8.28
CA THR A 525 11.47 -5.10 -6.98
C THR A 525 12.46 -3.95 -6.76
N MET A 526 13.70 -4.05 -7.26
CA MET A 526 14.65 -2.94 -7.22
C MET A 526 14.23 -1.81 -8.15
N ARG A 527 13.75 -2.12 -9.36
CA ARG A 527 13.23 -1.12 -10.33
C ARG A 527 12.04 -0.37 -9.77
N PHE A 528 11.20 -1.02 -9.00
CA PHE A 528 10.05 -0.38 -8.36
C PHE A 528 10.40 0.27 -7.01
N ALA A 529 11.48 1.04 -6.97
CA ALA A 529 11.96 1.76 -5.79
C ALA A 529 12.04 0.84 -4.55
N ARG A 530 12.61 -0.35 -4.71
CA ARG A 530 12.75 -1.39 -3.69
C ARG A 530 11.42 -1.78 -3.06
N SER A 531 10.42 -2.03 -3.91
CA SER A 531 9.09 -2.49 -3.47
C SER A 531 9.18 -3.83 -2.76
N ASP A 532 8.23 -4.05 -1.87
CA ASP A 532 7.84 -5.37 -1.38
C ASP A 532 6.44 -5.75 -1.90
N PHE A 533 5.96 -6.93 -1.51
CA PHE A 533 4.65 -7.41 -1.93
C PHE A 533 3.58 -7.29 -0.82
N ASP A 534 3.77 -6.41 0.14
CA ASP A 534 2.89 -6.28 1.32
C ASP A 534 1.61 -5.44 1.08
N GLY A 535 1.33 -5.15 -0.17
CA GLY A 535 0.20 -4.34 -0.63
C GLY A 535 0.62 -3.16 -1.48
N ASP A 536 1.87 -3.16 -1.96
CA ASP A 536 2.37 -2.20 -2.93
C ASP A 536 1.58 -2.26 -4.24
N ILE A 537 1.44 -1.10 -4.86
CA ILE A 537 0.66 -0.91 -6.07
C ILE A 537 1.54 -0.24 -7.11
N ILE A 538 1.51 -0.79 -8.32
CA ILE A 538 2.17 -0.21 -9.47
C ILE A 538 1.15 0.32 -10.47
N PHE A 539 1.52 1.37 -11.16
CA PHE A 539 0.79 1.88 -12.33
C PHE A 539 1.21 1.09 -13.55
N THR A 540 0.23 0.59 -14.30
CA THR A 540 0.46 -0.16 -15.54
C THR A 540 -0.25 0.51 -16.71
N THR A 541 0.39 0.54 -17.90
CA THR A 541 -0.19 1.15 -19.10
C THR A 541 0.33 0.48 -20.37
N ASN A 542 -0.53 0.40 -21.38
CA ASN A 542 -0.18 0.02 -22.75
C ASN A 542 0.07 1.24 -23.66
N ASN A 543 0.14 2.45 -23.10
CA ASN A 543 0.33 3.66 -23.90
C ASN A 543 1.64 3.58 -24.68
N LYS A 544 1.52 3.66 -26.01
CA LYS A 544 2.64 3.49 -26.93
C LYS A 544 3.76 4.49 -26.70
N ASN A 545 3.43 5.76 -26.42
CA ASN A 545 4.45 6.78 -26.15
C ASN A 545 5.21 6.49 -24.86
N VAL A 546 4.54 5.96 -23.83
CA VAL A 546 5.21 5.55 -22.58
C VAL A 546 6.17 4.40 -22.85
N ILE A 547 5.76 3.41 -23.64
CA ILE A 547 6.58 2.22 -23.96
C ILE A 547 7.76 2.59 -24.87
N ASP A 548 7.51 3.34 -25.93
CA ASP A 548 8.51 3.64 -26.96
C ASP A 548 9.54 4.68 -26.49
N CYS A 549 9.12 5.62 -25.62
CA CYS A 549 9.98 6.68 -25.08
C CYS A 549 10.66 6.30 -23.76
N SER A 550 10.47 5.08 -23.26
CA SER A 550 11.19 4.58 -22.08
C SER A 550 12.63 4.26 -22.41
N TYR A 551 13.54 4.54 -21.48
CA TYR A 551 14.95 4.20 -21.60
C TYR A 551 15.17 2.70 -21.35
N LYS A 552 15.72 1.99 -22.35
CA LYS A 552 15.82 0.51 -22.33
C LYS A 552 17.13 -0.03 -21.73
N ASN A 553 18.19 0.78 -21.71
CA ASN A 553 19.54 0.32 -21.36
C ASN A 553 20.09 0.93 -20.07
N GLU A 554 19.31 1.72 -19.37
CA GLU A 554 19.73 2.35 -18.13
C GLU A 554 19.66 1.35 -16.96
N LYS A 555 20.62 1.48 -16.03
CA LYS A 555 20.72 0.59 -14.86
C LYS A 555 20.03 1.21 -13.65
N VAL A 556 19.51 0.35 -12.80
CA VAL A 556 18.94 0.75 -11.51
C VAL A 556 20.06 1.23 -10.60
N THR A 557 19.80 2.29 -9.83
CA THR A 557 20.74 2.77 -8.83
C THR A 557 20.73 1.90 -7.58
N ALA A 558 21.90 1.66 -7.00
CA ALA A 558 22.03 0.91 -5.76
C ALA A 558 23.10 1.51 -4.83
N TYR A 559 23.10 1.06 -3.59
CA TYR A 559 24.01 1.51 -2.55
C TYR A 559 24.15 0.45 -1.45
N ASP A 560 25.21 0.57 -0.63
CA ASP A 560 25.36 -0.27 0.54
C ASP A 560 24.25 0.03 1.55
N VAL A 561 23.31 -0.89 1.72
CA VAL A 561 22.29 -0.79 2.76
C VAL A 561 23.00 -0.88 4.12
N PRO A 562 22.86 0.13 5.00
CA PRO A 562 23.47 0.06 6.31
C PRO A 562 23.03 -1.21 7.04
N LYS A 563 24.01 -2.01 7.51
CA LYS A 563 23.69 -3.20 8.28
C LYS A 563 22.80 -2.80 9.46
N PRO A 564 21.70 -3.52 9.70
CA PRO A 564 20.81 -3.20 10.81
C PRO A 564 21.63 -3.17 12.10
N LYS A 565 21.42 -2.15 12.93
CA LYS A 565 22.07 -2.04 14.24
C LYS A 565 21.83 -3.33 15.03
N LYS A 566 22.78 -3.68 15.89
CA LYS A 566 22.66 -4.83 16.79
C LYS A 566 21.32 -4.77 17.51
N LYS A 567 20.53 -5.82 17.39
CA LYS A 567 19.33 -6.00 18.20
C LYS A 567 19.69 -5.76 19.67
N ALA A 568 19.01 -4.85 20.32
CA ALA A 568 19.23 -4.47 21.73
C ALA A 568 17.92 -4.58 22.51
N ASN A 569 18.01 -4.52 23.84
CA ASN A 569 16.83 -4.37 24.67
C ASN A 569 16.19 -3.01 24.35
N LEU A 570 14.88 -2.99 24.19
CA LEU A 570 14.15 -1.77 23.86
C LEU A 570 14.13 -0.82 25.08
N THR A 571 14.77 0.34 24.96
CA THR A 571 14.76 1.39 25.97
C THR A 571 13.93 2.59 25.52
N GLU A 572 13.47 3.41 26.46
CA GLU A 572 12.76 4.65 26.16
C GLU A 572 13.63 5.64 25.36
N ASP A 573 14.96 5.71 25.65
CA ASP A 573 15.87 6.55 24.88
C ASP A 573 16.02 6.06 23.43
N ASP A 574 16.06 4.75 23.20
CA ASP A 574 16.10 4.19 21.85
C ASP A 574 14.83 4.52 21.08
N LEU A 575 13.67 4.44 21.72
CA LEU A 575 12.38 4.83 21.10
C LEU A 575 12.36 6.32 20.77
N PHE A 576 12.85 7.19 21.65
CA PHE A 576 12.96 8.63 21.39
C PHE A 576 13.86 8.91 20.18
N ILE A 577 15.03 8.27 20.13
CA ILE A 577 15.96 8.41 19.00
C ILE A 577 15.30 7.93 17.70
N SER A 578 14.61 6.79 17.74
CA SER A 578 13.89 6.25 16.58
C SER A 578 12.81 7.20 16.08
N ASP A 579 12.01 7.78 16.98
CA ASP A 579 10.96 8.74 16.61
C ASP A 579 11.55 9.98 15.94
N THR A 580 12.55 10.59 16.57
CA THR A 580 13.11 11.88 16.16
C THR A 580 13.98 11.79 14.90
N PHE A 581 14.59 10.64 14.66
CA PHE A 581 15.41 10.41 13.47
C PHE A 581 14.62 10.60 12.18
N SER A 582 13.36 10.22 12.18
CA SER A 582 12.49 10.29 11.01
C SER A 582 11.70 11.60 10.91
N PHE A 583 11.84 12.51 11.88
CA PHE A 583 11.14 13.79 11.86
C PHE A 583 11.58 14.63 10.65
N ARG A 584 10.61 15.15 9.89
CA ARG A 584 10.82 16.02 8.73
C ARG A 584 11.75 15.41 7.67
N GLN A 585 11.55 14.14 7.35
CA GLN A 585 12.31 13.50 6.26
C GLN A 585 12.22 14.27 4.94
N GLN A 586 13.32 14.24 4.18
CA GLN A 586 13.52 15.06 2.99
C GLN A 586 13.07 14.38 1.67
N ILE A 587 12.20 13.36 1.72
CA ILE A 587 11.75 12.64 0.50
C ILE A 587 11.16 13.60 -0.53
N GLY A 588 10.22 14.45 -0.12
CA GLY A 588 9.59 15.43 -1.02
C GLY A 588 10.58 16.44 -1.62
N PRO A 589 11.43 17.10 -0.81
CA PRO A 589 12.51 17.98 -1.32
C PRO A 589 13.45 17.28 -2.31
N LEU A 590 13.87 16.04 -2.06
CA LEU A 590 14.71 15.27 -2.99
C LEU A 590 14.00 15.00 -4.31
N THR A 591 12.73 14.58 -4.26
CA THR A 591 11.90 14.42 -5.46
C THR A 591 11.80 15.71 -6.27
N ASN A 592 11.56 16.85 -5.61
CA ASN A 592 11.49 18.16 -6.26
C ASN A 592 12.84 18.59 -6.87
N LEU A 593 13.95 18.26 -6.20
CA LEU A 593 15.30 18.52 -6.71
C LEU A 593 15.55 17.74 -8.00
N SER A 594 15.20 16.45 -8.02
CA SER A 594 15.28 15.64 -9.24
C SER A 594 14.45 16.23 -10.38
N THR A 595 13.21 16.63 -10.10
CA THR A 595 12.33 17.26 -11.09
C THR A 595 12.93 18.55 -11.65
N ALA A 596 13.55 19.39 -10.82
CA ALA A 596 14.24 20.59 -11.28
C ALA A 596 15.43 20.26 -12.19
N MET A 597 16.18 19.21 -11.88
CA MET A 597 17.30 18.76 -12.73
C MET A 597 16.83 18.21 -14.07
N TYR A 598 15.73 17.43 -14.09
CA TYR A 598 15.12 17.00 -15.36
C TYR A 598 14.68 18.17 -16.24
N ALA A 599 14.14 19.23 -15.65
CA ALA A 599 13.74 20.44 -16.39
C ALA A 599 14.95 21.18 -17.01
N LEU A 600 16.15 20.98 -16.48
CA LEU A 600 17.37 21.58 -16.99
C LEU A 600 18.05 20.73 -18.08
N LEU A 601 17.86 19.41 -18.09
CA LEU A 601 18.53 18.51 -19.04
C LEU A 601 18.39 18.94 -20.51
N PRO A 602 17.20 19.33 -21.00
CA PRO A 602 17.02 19.73 -22.40
C PRO A 602 17.80 20.99 -22.82
N LEU A 603 18.31 21.76 -21.86
CA LEU A 603 19.10 22.97 -22.14
C LEU A 603 20.55 22.67 -22.50
N PHE A 604 21.00 21.43 -22.34
CA PHE A 604 22.36 21.00 -22.56
C PHE A 604 22.45 19.89 -23.64
N ASP A 605 23.53 19.90 -24.41
CA ASP A 605 23.85 18.80 -25.31
C ASP A 605 24.12 17.52 -24.49
N LYS A 606 23.64 16.36 -24.98
CA LYS A 606 23.79 15.06 -24.29
C LYS A 606 25.25 14.68 -24.03
N ASP A 607 26.18 15.17 -24.89
CA ASP A 607 27.61 14.91 -24.75
C ASP A 607 28.34 15.91 -23.86
N SER A 608 27.69 17.01 -23.47
CA SER A 608 28.27 18.06 -22.62
C SER A 608 28.58 17.56 -21.21
N LYS A 609 29.52 18.24 -20.55
CA LYS A 609 29.85 17.94 -19.13
C LYS A 609 28.69 18.26 -18.20
N GLU A 610 27.95 19.31 -18.50
CA GLU A 610 26.81 19.78 -17.73
C GLU A 610 25.69 18.75 -17.76
N TYR A 611 25.38 18.19 -18.93
CA TYR A 611 24.35 17.14 -19.05
C TYR A 611 24.75 15.90 -18.25
N LYS A 612 25.99 15.40 -18.42
CA LYS A 612 26.51 14.23 -17.71
C LYS A 612 26.50 14.44 -16.19
N LEU A 613 26.88 15.63 -15.72
CA LEU A 613 26.83 15.96 -14.29
C LEU A 613 25.40 15.99 -13.75
N LEU A 614 24.43 16.54 -14.51
CA LEU A 614 23.03 16.52 -14.09
C LEU A 614 22.48 15.09 -13.99
N VAL A 615 22.76 14.23 -14.96
CA VAL A 615 22.37 12.81 -14.94
C VAL A 615 22.95 12.12 -13.71
N GLU A 616 24.23 12.31 -13.42
CA GLU A 616 24.84 11.73 -12.23
C GLU A 616 24.18 12.22 -10.93
N ARG A 617 23.89 13.51 -10.83
CA ARG A 617 23.17 14.07 -9.67
C ARG A 617 21.74 13.57 -9.55
N ILE A 618 21.04 13.29 -10.64
CA ILE A 618 19.72 12.66 -10.62
C ILE A 618 19.85 11.24 -10.03
N LYS A 619 20.83 10.44 -10.45
CA LYS A 619 21.12 9.11 -9.90
C LYS A 619 21.43 9.17 -8.40
N GLN A 620 22.29 10.09 -7.97
CA GLN A 620 22.60 10.33 -6.56
C GLN A 620 21.36 10.74 -5.77
N THR A 621 20.49 11.56 -6.36
CA THR A 621 19.23 11.97 -5.73
C THR A 621 18.28 10.78 -5.55
N CYS A 622 18.23 9.86 -6.52
CA CYS A 622 17.48 8.60 -6.42
C CYS A 622 18.00 7.73 -5.25
N VAL A 623 19.33 7.55 -5.16
CA VAL A 623 19.97 6.85 -4.05
C VAL A 623 19.65 7.51 -2.71
N ASN A 624 19.80 8.84 -2.62
CA ASN A 624 19.53 9.55 -1.37
C ASN A 624 18.05 9.48 -0.95
N GLN A 625 17.13 9.46 -1.92
CA GLN A 625 15.71 9.26 -1.66
C GLN A 625 15.45 7.85 -1.10
N SER A 626 16.05 6.81 -1.69
CA SER A 626 15.96 5.44 -1.21
C SER A 626 16.58 5.30 0.20
N LYS A 627 17.77 5.88 0.43
CA LYS A 627 18.38 5.95 1.77
C LYS A 627 17.45 6.60 2.80
N GLN A 628 16.71 7.65 2.43
CA GLN A 628 15.73 8.30 3.34
C GLN A 628 14.53 7.39 3.63
N ILE A 629 14.05 6.65 2.65
CA ILE A 629 12.93 5.71 2.84
C ILE A 629 13.36 4.57 3.76
N ASP A 630 14.49 3.92 3.48
CA ASP A 630 14.98 2.76 4.22
C ASP A 630 15.52 3.12 5.62
N SER A 631 15.97 4.36 5.83
CA SER A 631 16.54 4.81 7.10
C SER A 631 15.57 4.70 8.29
N VAL A 632 14.27 4.75 8.02
CA VAL A 632 13.23 4.62 9.05
C VAL A 632 13.18 3.22 9.65
N GLU A 633 13.57 2.21 8.89
CA GLU A 633 13.51 0.81 9.32
C GLU A 633 14.88 0.24 9.75
N SER A 634 15.96 0.94 9.44
CA SER A 634 17.34 0.43 9.63
C SER A 634 18.01 0.80 10.94
N ARG A 635 17.38 1.55 11.85
CA ARG A 635 17.97 1.99 13.13
C ARG A 635 17.34 1.44 14.39
#